data_e0e0d6994fbf58d48506eac936e134dd
#
_entry.id   e0e0d6994fbf58d48506eac936e134dd
#
_cell.length_a   1.000
_cell.length_b   1.000
_cell.length_c   1.000
_cell.angle_alpha   90.00
_cell.angle_beta   90.00
_cell.angle_gamma   90.00
#
_symmetry.space_group_name_H-M   'P 1'
#
loop_
_entity.id
_entity.type
_entity.pdbx_description
1 polymer ?
#
loop_
_entity_poly.entity_id
_entity_poly.type
_entity_poly.pdbx_seq_one_letter_code
_entity_poly.pdbx_strand_id
1 'polypeptide(L)'
;MKKYLLILVILFSYSSIYGQFNYRPNQIGNSIQLTGEDYITGEDGVPRMSVNVWGHVKYPGTYLVYDGIDLLTCLSMAGGPMTGANLSQVSIISKNGESQQINLKEMMAKSNSSSIKLNPHDTIHIDETLGNYLLARSNVINILLQITNLILISTNNK
;
A
#
# COMPACT_ATOMS: atom_id res chain seq x y z
N MET A 1 7.96 -45.47 -8.40
CA MET A 1 8.26 -44.59 -7.25
C MET A 1 8.48 -43.14 -7.65
N LYS A 2 9.16 -42.80 -8.75
CA LYS A 2 9.38 -41.38 -9.17
C LYS A 2 8.12 -40.57 -9.50
N LYS A 3 7.03 -41.20 -9.99
CA LYS A 3 5.78 -40.50 -10.33
C LYS A 3 5.00 -39.94 -9.11
N TYR A 4 5.06 -40.63 -7.97
CA TYR A 4 4.36 -40.23 -6.75
C TYR A 4 5.11 -39.12 -6.00
N LEU A 5 6.44 -39.01 -6.14
CA LEU A 5 7.26 -37.95 -5.57
C LEU A 5 6.90 -36.57 -6.20
N LEU A 6 6.61 -36.57 -7.51
CA LEU A 6 6.25 -35.37 -8.25
C LEU A 6 4.87 -34.82 -7.82
N ILE A 7 3.91 -35.72 -7.55
CA ILE A 7 2.57 -35.34 -7.06
C ILE A 7 2.66 -34.79 -5.64
N LEU A 8 3.52 -35.33 -4.78
CA LEU A 8 3.72 -34.88 -3.40
C LEU A 8 4.35 -33.49 -3.33
N VAL A 9 5.26 -33.16 -4.24
CA VAL A 9 5.88 -31.84 -4.36
C VAL A 9 4.84 -30.79 -4.82
N ILE A 10 3.95 -31.17 -5.73
CA ILE A 10 2.87 -30.26 -6.20
C ILE A 10 1.85 -29.98 -5.09
N LEU A 11 1.51 -30.96 -4.25
CA LEU A 11 0.59 -30.79 -3.14
C LEU A 11 1.17 -29.94 -2.00
N PHE A 12 2.49 -29.96 -1.80
CA PHE A 12 3.13 -29.17 -0.74
C PHE A 12 3.25 -27.69 -1.09
N SER A 13 3.20 -27.33 -2.38
CA SER A 13 3.27 -25.92 -2.83
C SER A 13 1.95 -25.16 -2.67
N TYR A 14 0.82 -25.83 -2.36
CA TYR A 14 -0.50 -25.20 -2.21
C TYR A 14 -0.82 -24.67 -0.81
N SER A 15 -0.02 -24.98 0.21
CA SER A 15 -0.40 -24.72 1.61
C SER A 15 0.13 -23.41 2.23
N SER A 16 0.74 -22.49 1.46
CA SER A 16 1.40 -21.30 2.04
C SER A 16 0.80 -19.95 1.65
N ILE A 17 -0.50 -19.87 1.30
CA ILE A 17 -1.10 -18.59 0.88
C ILE A 17 -2.33 -18.25 1.74
N TYR A 18 -2.15 -18.13 3.05
CA TYR A 18 -3.13 -17.40 3.87
C TYR A 18 -2.39 -16.58 4.94
N GLY A 19 -1.82 -15.47 4.52
CA GLY A 19 -1.46 -14.40 5.43
C GLY A 19 -2.75 -13.73 5.93
N GLN A 20 -3.11 -13.93 7.18
CA GLN A 20 -4.26 -13.26 7.81
C GLN A 20 -3.91 -11.79 8.01
N PHE A 21 -4.54 -10.93 7.23
CA PHE A 21 -4.48 -9.50 7.39
C PHE A 21 -5.37 -9.11 8.58
N ASN A 22 -4.79 -8.96 9.77
CA ASN A 22 -5.49 -8.39 10.92
C ASN A 22 -5.54 -6.86 10.78
N TYR A 23 -6.49 -6.36 10.02
CA TYR A 23 -6.86 -4.95 10.00
C TYR A 23 -7.57 -4.61 11.33
N ARG A 24 -6.98 -3.77 12.15
CA ARG A 24 -7.66 -3.10 13.25
C ARG A 24 -8.08 -1.70 12.78
N PRO A 25 -9.36 -1.46 12.49
CA PRO A 25 -9.81 -0.10 12.26
C PRO A 25 -9.57 0.71 13.53
N ASN A 26 -9.01 1.90 13.35
CA ASN A 26 -8.86 2.87 14.44
C ASN A 26 -10.26 3.17 14.99
N GLN A 27 -10.54 2.75 16.22
CA GLN A 27 -11.84 3.01 16.86
C GLN A 27 -11.90 4.50 17.17
N ILE A 28 -12.72 5.22 16.42
CA ILE A 28 -13.08 6.61 16.70
C ILE A 28 -13.89 6.59 18.00
N GLY A 29 -13.32 7.17 19.06
CA GLY A 29 -13.98 7.26 20.38
C GLY A 29 -15.30 8.00 20.33
N ASN A 30 -16.17 7.70 21.28
CA ASN A 30 -17.62 7.94 21.34
C ASN A 30 -18.08 9.39 21.59
N SER A 31 -17.37 10.43 21.18
CA SER A 31 -17.86 11.80 21.31
C SER A 31 -17.36 12.70 20.19
N ILE A 32 -18.07 12.64 19.06
CA ILE A 32 -17.75 13.45 17.90
C ILE A 32 -18.86 14.47 17.72
N GLN A 33 -18.57 15.76 18.00
CA GLN A 33 -19.43 16.86 17.59
C GLN A 33 -19.01 17.29 16.16
N LEU A 34 -19.93 17.16 15.22
CA LEU A 34 -19.74 17.63 13.85
C LEU A 34 -19.83 19.15 13.81
N THR A 35 -18.74 19.82 13.50
CA THR A 35 -18.68 21.26 13.23
C THR A 35 -18.46 21.48 11.74
N GLY A 36 -19.55 21.49 10.97
CA GLY A 36 -19.51 21.59 9.51
C GLY A 36 -19.38 20.24 8.79
N GLU A 37 -19.51 20.24 7.47
CA GLU A 37 -19.46 19.00 6.65
C GLU A 37 -18.08 18.35 6.61
N ASP A 38 -17.00 19.14 6.81
CA ASP A 38 -15.64 18.71 6.53
C ASP A 38 -14.77 18.55 7.79
N TYR A 39 -15.22 19.05 8.95
CA TYR A 39 -14.45 19.04 10.19
C TYR A 39 -15.19 18.39 11.34
N ILE A 40 -14.44 17.71 12.19
CA ILE A 40 -14.90 17.06 13.40
C ILE A 40 -14.15 17.67 14.57
N THR A 41 -14.86 18.23 15.55
CA THR A 41 -14.25 18.77 16.76
C THR A 41 -14.39 17.77 17.90
N GLY A 42 -13.28 17.39 18.52
CA GLY A 42 -13.26 16.56 19.72
C GLY A 42 -13.59 17.34 20.99
N GLU A 43 -13.62 16.67 22.14
CA GLU A 43 -13.82 17.29 23.45
C GLU A 43 -12.74 18.33 23.82
N ASP A 44 -11.56 18.22 23.19
CA ASP A 44 -10.44 19.14 23.34
C ASP A 44 -10.63 20.45 22.53
N GLY A 45 -11.72 20.60 21.79
CA GLY A 45 -12.03 21.78 20.98
C GLY A 45 -11.16 21.91 19.72
N VAL A 46 -10.31 20.93 19.41
CA VAL A 46 -9.42 20.99 18.27
C VAL A 46 -10.12 20.46 17.02
N PRO A 47 -10.23 21.25 15.92
CA PRO A 47 -10.80 20.77 14.67
C PRO A 47 -9.88 19.75 14.01
N ARG A 48 -10.48 18.65 13.59
CA ARG A 48 -9.83 17.56 12.84
C ARG A 48 -10.58 17.31 11.56
N MET A 49 -9.88 16.84 10.56
CA MET A 49 -10.43 16.46 9.27
C MET A 49 -10.10 15.00 8.96
N SER A 50 -10.93 14.36 8.15
CA SER A 50 -10.68 13.00 7.68
C SER A 50 -9.85 13.03 6.40
N VAL A 51 -8.82 12.17 6.33
CA VAL A 51 -8.01 11.91 5.15
C VAL A 51 -7.92 10.42 4.94
N ASN A 52 -8.01 9.95 3.69
CA ASN A 52 -7.90 8.55 3.35
C ASN A 52 -6.49 8.24 2.86
N VAL A 53 -5.95 7.10 3.26
CA VAL A 53 -4.67 6.58 2.77
C VAL A 53 -4.88 5.19 2.22
N TRP A 54 -4.67 5.00 0.91
CA TRP A 54 -4.93 3.77 0.19
C TRP A 54 -3.71 3.26 -0.57
N GLY A 55 -3.77 2.00 -0.96
CA GLY A 55 -2.76 1.37 -1.81
C GLY A 55 -1.61 0.75 -1.03
N HIS A 56 -0.38 0.87 -1.55
CA HIS A 56 0.79 0.14 -1.05
C HIS A 56 1.45 0.84 0.15
N VAL A 57 0.69 0.97 1.24
CA VAL A 57 1.09 1.50 2.56
C VAL A 57 0.91 0.44 3.63
N LYS A 58 1.58 0.61 4.76
CA LYS A 58 1.57 -0.39 5.82
C LYS A 58 0.19 -0.54 6.49
N TYR A 59 -0.51 0.56 6.72
CA TYR A 59 -1.83 0.58 7.34
C TYR A 59 -2.77 1.48 6.51
N PRO A 60 -3.41 0.93 5.45
CA PRO A 60 -4.39 1.70 4.69
C PRO A 60 -5.65 1.94 5.54
N GLY A 61 -6.29 3.09 5.37
CA GLY A 61 -7.49 3.45 6.12
C GLY A 61 -7.81 4.92 6.08
N THR A 62 -8.85 5.31 6.84
CA THR A 62 -9.22 6.70 7.07
C THR A 62 -8.58 7.18 8.37
N TYR A 63 -7.93 8.33 8.30
CA TYR A 63 -7.23 8.96 9.42
C TYR A 63 -7.90 10.27 9.80
N LEU A 64 -8.12 10.45 11.09
CA LEU A 64 -8.58 11.73 11.64
C LEU A 64 -7.34 12.53 12.04
N VAL A 65 -7.10 13.64 11.33
CA VAL A 65 -5.88 14.44 11.42
C VAL A 65 -6.19 15.91 11.67
N TYR A 66 -5.20 16.66 12.14
CA TYR A 66 -5.33 18.10 12.31
C TYR A 66 -5.42 18.80 10.96
N ASP A 67 -6.14 19.93 10.93
CA ASP A 67 -6.19 20.82 9.77
C ASP A 67 -4.78 21.29 9.38
N GLY A 68 -4.48 21.23 8.10
CA GLY A 68 -3.19 21.62 7.56
C GLY A 68 -2.05 20.63 7.77
N ILE A 69 -2.34 19.37 8.11
CA ILE A 69 -1.35 18.30 8.14
C ILE A 69 -0.70 18.16 6.76
N ASP A 70 0.58 17.83 6.74
CA ASP A 70 1.29 17.58 5.50
C ASP A 70 1.26 16.09 5.08
N LEU A 71 1.50 15.86 3.80
CA LEU A 71 1.49 14.53 3.17
C LEU A 71 2.43 13.54 3.87
N LEU A 72 3.66 13.97 4.20
CA LEU A 72 4.67 13.06 4.80
C LEU A 72 4.27 12.65 6.21
N THR A 73 3.74 13.58 7.01
CA THR A 73 3.25 13.30 8.36
C THR A 73 2.06 12.35 8.30
N CYS A 74 1.11 12.58 7.38
CA CYS A 74 -0.03 11.69 7.21
C CYS A 74 0.38 10.27 6.78
N LEU A 75 1.31 10.15 5.83
CA LEU A 75 1.87 8.85 5.43
C LEU A 75 2.61 8.16 6.57
N SER A 76 3.32 8.92 7.41
CA SER A 76 4.01 8.38 8.59
C SER A 76 3.03 7.80 9.60
N MET A 77 1.86 8.43 9.79
CA MET A 77 0.77 7.88 10.61
C MET A 77 0.23 6.56 10.06
N ALA A 78 0.19 6.41 8.74
CA ALA A 78 -0.17 5.16 8.06
C ALA A 78 0.95 4.11 8.09
N GLY A 79 2.03 4.33 8.83
CA GLY A 79 3.18 3.44 8.94
C GLY A 79 4.13 3.48 7.74
N GLY A 80 3.94 4.45 6.85
CA GLY A 80 4.75 4.69 5.66
C GLY A 80 4.45 3.76 4.48
N PRO A 81 5.07 4.04 3.33
CA PRO A 81 4.98 3.19 2.15
C PRO A 81 5.64 1.83 2.40
N MET A 82 5.06 0.76 1.83
CA MET A 82 5.64 -0.58 1.87
C MET A 82 6.77 -0.74 0.84
N THR A 83 7.58 -1.78 1.03
CA THR A 83 8.60 -2.18 0.04
C THR A 83 7.92 -2.45 -1.30
N GLY A 84 8.39 -1.81 -2.37
CA GLY A 84 7.79 -1.92 -3.69
C GLY A 84 6.72 -0.87 -4.00
N ALA A 85 6.44 0.06 -3.09
CA ALA A 85 5.58 1.20 -3.36
C ALA A 85 6.16 2.12 -4.46
N ASN A 86 5.30 2.62 -5.34
CA ASN A 86 5.69 3.55 -6.39
C ASN A 86 5.73 4.99 -5.86
N LEU A 87 6.84 5.37 -5.24
CA LEU A 87 7.02 6.70 -4.68
C LEU A 87 7.18 7.82 -5.73
N SER A 88 7.38 7.46 -6.99
CA SER A 88 7.49 8.44 -8.08
C SER A 88 6.13 8.92 -8.60
N GLN A 89 5.05 8.21 -8.25
CA GLN A 89 3.69 8.49 -8.71
C GLN A 89 2.70 8.30 -7.55
N VAL A 90 2.77 9.17 -6.56
CA VAL A 90 1.78 9.23 -5.48
C VAL A 90 0.65 10.14 -5.92
N SER A 91 -0.58 9.67 -5.87
CA SER A 91 -1.77 10.45 -6.25
C SER A 91 -2.44 11.01 -5.00
N ILE A 92 -2.77 12.30 -5.01
CA ILE A 92 -3.70 12.92 -4.08
C ILE A 92 -4.98 13.22 -4.85
N ILE A 93 -6.08 12.64 -4.43
CA ILE A 93 -7.40 12.79 -5.05
C ILE A 93 -8.26 13.59 -4.07
N SER A 94 -8.65 14.78 -4.48
CA SER A 94 -9.48 15.68 -3.67
C SER A 94 -10.96 15.29 -3.71
N LYS A 95 -11.74 15.78 -2.75
CA LYS A 95 -13.21 15.56 -2.65
C LYS A 95 -13.96 15.87 -3.96
N ASN A 96 -13.52 16.86 -4.72
CA ASN A 96 -14.09 17.25 -6.02
C ASN A 96 -13.71 16.33 -7.19
N GLY A 97 -12.89 15.31 -6.95
CA GLY A 97 -12.41 14.37 -7.97
C GLY A 97 -11.15 14.82 -8.72
N GLU A 98 -10.61 16.01 -8.41
CA GLU A 98 -9.31 16.41 -8.96
C GLU A 98 -8.20 15.52 -8.42
N SER A 99 -7.29 15.11 -9.30
CA SER A 99 -6.16 14.28 -8.94
C SER A 99 -4.85 15.00 -9.25
N GLN A 100 -3.98 15.09 -8.25
CA GLN A 100 -2.64 15.61 -8.37
C GLN A 100 -1.63 14.47 -8.19
N GLN A 101 -0.71 14.30 -9.14
CA GLN A 101 0.39 13.35 -9.01
C GLN A 101 1.64 14.04 -8.43
N ILE A 102 2.27 13.35 -7.49
CA ILE A 102 3.43 13.84 -6.74
C ILE A 102 4.54 12.81 -6.81
N ASN A 103 5.74 13.29 -7.13
CA ASN A 103 6.96 12.50 -7.01
C ASN A 103 7.51 12.63 -5.57
N LEU A 104 7.05 11.73 -4.69
CA LEU A 104 7.46 11.71 -3.28
C LEU A 104 8.97 11.47 -3.14
N LYS A 105 9.55 10.62 -4.01
CA LYS A 105 10.98 10.32 -4.00
C LYS A 105 11.82 11.57 -4.28
N GLU A 106 11.41 12.38 -5.24
CA GLU A 106 12.08 13.64 -5.58
C GLU A 106 11.86 14.69 -4.49
N MET A 107 10.64 14.76 -3.94
CA MET A 107 10.31 15.67 -2.85
C MET A 107 11.17 15.40 -1.60
N MET A 108 11.38 14.14 -1.24
CA MET A 108 12.23 13.76 -0.10
C MET A 108 13.72 14.02 -0.35
N ALA A 109 14.18 14.00 -1.60
CA ALA A 109 15.56 14.26 -1.97
C ALA A 109 15.94 15.75 -1.94
N LYS A 110 14.94 16.64 -2.10
CA LYS A 110 15.15 18.09 -2.09
C LYS A 110 15.04 18.63 -0.66
N SER A 111 16.12 19.18 -0.13
CA SER A 111 16.19 19.75 1.25
C SER A 111 15.23 20.93 1.50
N ASN A 112 14.66 21.53 0.45
CA ASN A 112 13.70 22.64 0.49
C ASN A 112 12.34 22.24 -0.05
N SER A 113 11.90 21.00 0.16
CA SER A 113 10.58 20.58 -0.28
C SER A 113 9.49 21.36 0.44
N SER A 114 8.71 22.11 -0.32
CA SER A 114 7.48 22.71 0.18
C SER A 114 6.58 21.60 0.70
N SER A 115 6.21 21.68 1.98
CA SER A 115 5.27 20.76 2.61
C SER A 115 3.94 20.82 1.85
N ILE A 116 3.50 19.69 1.29
CA ILE A 116 2.19 19.59 0.63
C ILE A 116 1.16 19.37 1.73
N LYS A 117 0.31 20.36 1.93
CA LYS A 117 -0.80 20.29 2.89
C LYS A 117 -1.96 19.54 2.28
N LEU A 118 -2.63 18.76 3.11
CA LEU A 118 -3.82 18.01 2.74
C LEU A 118 -5.08 18.80 3.10
N ASN A 119 -6.13 18.59 2.33
CA ASN A 119 -7.46 19.13 2.57
C ASN A 119 -8.39 18.04 3.14
N PRO A 120 -9.53 18.43 3.73
CA PRO A 120 -10.54 17.49 4.18
C PRO A 120 -10.99 16.56 3.05
N HIS A 121 -11.11 15.27 3.38
CA HIS A 121 -11.51 14.19 2.47
C HIS A 121 -10.54 13.87 1.32
N ASP A 122 -9.33 14.44 1.32
CA ASP A 122 -8.31 14.03 0.38
C ASP A 122 -8.01 12.53 0.53
N THR A 123 -7.79 11.87 -0.59
CA THR A 123 -7.38 10.46 -0.64
C THR A 123 -5.97 10.38 -1.20
N ILE A 124 -5.03 9.92 -0.39
CA ILE A 124 -3.67 9.60 -0.80
C ILE A 124 -3.67 8.17 -1.32
N HIS A 125 -3.23 7.97 -2.55
CA HIS A 125 -3.13 6.66 -3.16
C HIS A 125 -1.72 6.39 -3.64
N ILE A 126 -1.14 5.25 -3.21
CA ILE A 126 0.20 4.81 -3.61
C ILE A 126 0.09 3.44 -4.27
N ASP A 127 0.43 3.38 -5.55
CA ASP A 127 0.45 2.14 -6.29
C ASP A 127 1.68 1.28 -5.95
N GLU A 128 1.60 0.01 -6.27
CA GLU A 128 2.73 -0.90 -6.29
C GLU A 128 3.49 -0.75 -7.61
N THR A 129 4.83 -0.83 -7.58
CA THR A 129 5.63 -0.86 -8.80
C THR A 129 5.37 -2.14 -9.58
N LEU A 130 5.35 -2.06 -10.92
CA LEU A 130 5.14 -3.22 -11.79
C LEU A 130 6.13 -4.36 -11.52
N GLY A 131 7.38 -4.02 -11.23
CA GLY A 131 8.40 -5.01 -10.88
C GLY A 131 8.04 -5.80 -9.62
N ASN A 132 7.63 -5.11 -8.56
CA ASN A 132 7.22 -5.75 -7.31
C ASN A 132 5.93 -6.56 -7.50
N TYR A 133 4.95 -6.01 -8.22
CA TYR A 133 3.71 -6.69 -8.55
C TYR A 133 3.95 -8.03 -9.26
N LEU A 134 4.83 -8.05 -10.28
CA LEU A 134 5.17 -9.25 -11.03
C LEU A 134 5.95 -10.26 -10.18
N LEU A 135 6.91 -9.81 -9.37
CA LEU A 135 7.73 -10.69 -8.54
C LEU A 135 6.97 -11.24 -7.33
N ALA A 136 6.13 -10.42 -6.68
CA ALA A 136 5.42 -10.82 -5.48
C ALA A 136 4.21 -11.73 -5.74
N ARG A 137 3.52 -11.51 -6.88
CA ARG A 137 2.27 -12.24 -7.20
C ARG A 137 2.42 -13.35 -8.23
N SER A 138 3.48 -13.32 -9.03
CA SER A 138 3.72 -14.37 -10.00
C SER A 138 4.77 -15.33 -9.49
N ASN A 139 4.48 -16.63 -9.57
CA ASN A 139 5.47 -17.68 -9.43
C ASN A 139 6.44 -17.71 -10.62
N VAL A 140 6.79 -16.52 -11.20
CA VAL A 140 7.64 -16.40 -12.39
C VAL A 140 8.96 -17.13 -12.17
N ILE A 141 9.56 -16.98 -11.00
CA ILE A 141 10.81 -17.66 -10.67
C ILE A 141 10.61 -19.19 -10.69
N ASN A 142 9.52 -19.68 -10.11
CA ASN A 142 9.21 -21.12 -10.11
C ASN A 142 8.90 -21.63 -11.51
N ILE A 143 8.20 -20.86 -12.34
CA ILE A 143 7.91 -21.21 -13.74
C ILE A 143 9.20 -21.25 -14.55
N LEU A 144 10.09 -20.27 -14.39
CA LEU A 144 11.41 -20.26 -15.06
C LEU A 144 12.26 -21.45 -14.64
N LEU A 145 12.30 -21.80 -13.36
CA LEU A 145 13.00 -22.97 -12.86
C LEU A 145 12.40 -24.28 -13.42
N GLN A 146 11.08 -24.38 -13.52
CA GLN A 146 10.41 -25.54 -14.14
C GLN A 146 10.74 -25.67 -15.63
N ILE A 147 10.73 -24.57 -16.39
CA ILE A 147 11.11 -24.54 -17.81
C ILE A 147 12.57 -24.95 -17.97
N THR A 148 13.48 -24.41 -17.14
CA THR A 148 14.90 -24.74 -17.16
C THR A 148 15.14 -26.25 -16.88
N ASN A 149 14.47 -26.81 -15.88
CA ASN A 149 14.54 -28.23 -15.57
C ASN A 149 14.01 -29.11 -16.72
N LEU A 150 12.92 -28.66 -17.37
CA LEU A 150 12.35 -29.38 -18.53
C LEU A 150 13.34 -29.43 -19.71
N ILE A 151 14.02 -28.32 -19.98
CA ILE A 151 15.04 -28.21 -21.01
C ILE A 151 16.23 -29.14 -20.67
N LEU A 152 16.72 -29.11 -19.42
CA LEU A 152 17.83 -29.95 -18.96
C LEU A 152 17.50 -31.44 -19.07
N ILE A 153 16.28 -31.85 -18.72
CA ILE A 153 15.83 -33.24 -18.85
C ILE A 153 15.75 -33.64 -20.33
N SER A 154 15.28 -32.75 -21.19
CA SER A 154 15.18 -33.00 -22.64
C SER A 154 16.55 -33.12 -23.33
N THR A 155 17.55 -32.37 -22.87
CA THR A 155 18.93 -32.42 -23.43
C THR A 155 19.73 -33.61 -22.94
N ASN A 156 19.47 -34.10 -21.71
CA ASN A 156 20.16 -35.28 -21.17
C ASN A 156 19.61 -36.63 -21.65
N ASN A 157 18.50 -36.65 -22.37
CA ASN A 157 17.87 -37.85 -22.93
C ASN A 157 18.23 -38.09 -24.43
N LYS A 158 19.20 -37.34 -24.96
CA LYS A 158 19.80 -37.60 -26.26
C LYS A 158 21.19 -38.22 -26.07
#